data_669d03b8354efe5da0c71c7bde2885c3
#
_entry.id   669d03b8354efe5da0c71c7bde2885c3
#
_cell.length_a   1.000
_cell.length_b   1.000
_cell.length_c   1.000
_cell.angle_alpha   90.00
_cell.angle_beta   90.00
_cell.angle_gamma   90.00
#
_symmetry.space_group_name_H-M   'P 1'
#
loop_
_entity.id
_entity.type
_entity.pdbx_description
1 polymer ?
#
loop_
_entity_poly.entity_id
_entity_poly.type
_entity_poly.pdbx_seq_one_letter_code
_entity_poly.pdbx_strand_id
1 'polypeptide(L)'
;MYTYFLYKNDSTTITMNYPEINEKIKDKLNTLIQNATPKESQQLYMKLCQYESTINLQTIFNTFFSEHNLYYVQTSELYIYYQKHQYVVLNENDIIHMILKNLNIYPMNTSLKQQIRYKIHKKIKERSIYNVIPDSVTLQEMISFLHPLLFDSKNGAKYFMTTLGDMIMKKTNLYYFLDPSMKPLIQKLQKMISLYLCSNQLSHYKFKYYDHDPVLSRVLKTTNINMHYLRCEDPLYLNLIFCSIHYSNRYQHGDLFLEDITNQSLRKQVLWIKEAKKEDVVQEFIDSYFYSSDADIHEKDVLFLWKLFLKEKNYPNIFQKNIQDFSPFLVYHTPYYKNITSMRMPYVKKFTQFWNKYIYDDASENFLELTEILSLFMEHHPKYTDMNEHKIKDMIQYYYPETVLENRFVHHKGCLLWNKKEDLRLFMLSTPCEEDLYETY
;
A
#
# COMPACT_ATOMS: atom_id res chain seq x y z
N MET A 1 -31.52 -2.95 -24.01
CA MET A 1 -32.92 -3.24 -23.66
C MET A 1 -33.24 -2.42 -22.41
N TYR A 2 -33.95 -1.30 -22.56
CA TYR A 2 -34.27 -0.42 -21.43
C TYR A 2 -35.71 -0.71 -21.00
N THR A 3 -35.91 -0.99 -19.72
CA THR A 3 -37.21 -1.28 -19.12
C THR A 3 -37.66 -0.03 -18.37
N TYR A 4 -38.78 0.56 -18.79
CA TYR A 4 -39.44 1.66 -18.07
C TYR A 4 -40.59 1.13 -17.21
N PHE A 5 -40.62 1.60 -15.95
CA PHE A 5 -41.72 1.33 -15.03
C PHE A 5 -42.78 2.44 -15.14
N LEU A 6 -44.01 2.09 -15.53
CA LEU A 6 -45.17 2.95 -15.45
C LEU A 6 -46.00 2.55 -14.21
N TYR A 7 -46.11 3.44 -13.25
CA TYR A 7 -47.03 3.25 -12.14
C TYR A 7 -48.45 3.56 -12.58
N LYS A 8 -49.35 2.59 -12.50
CA LYS A 8 -50.78 2.79 -12.45
C LYS A 8 -51.23 2.71 -11.00
N ASN A 9 -52.23 3.51 -10.61
CA ASN A 9 -52.75 3.58 -9.24
C ASN A 9 -53.29 2.26 -8.64
N ASP A 10 -53.19 1.16 -9.33
CA ASP A 10 -53.65 -0.16 -8.88
C ASP A 10 -52.47 -1.14 -8.90
N SER A 11 -51.51 -0.98 -8.02
CA SER A 11 -50.43 -1.93 -7.60
C SER A 11 -49.92 -2.98 -8.59
N THR A 12 -50.18 -2.90 -9.90
CA THR A 12 -49.63 -3.77 -10.94
C THR A 12 -48.58 -3.03 -11.76
N THR A 13 -47.30 -3.45 -11.58
CA THR A 13 -46.18 -2.94 -12.39
C THR A 13 -46.21 -3.58 -13.76
N ILE A 14 -46.49 -2.80 -14.82
CA ILE A 14 -46.43 -3.30 -16.22
C ILE A 14 -45.05 -2.87 -16.77
N THR A 15 -44.18 -3.85 -17.02
CA THR A 15 -42.93 -3.64 -17.77
C THR A 15 -43.22 -3.70 -19.26
N MET A 16 -43.08 -2.59 -19.99
CA MET A 16 -43.16 -2.55 -21.45
C MET A 16 -41.79 -2.34 -22.06
N ASN A 17 -41.51 -3.04 -23.17
CA ASN A 17 -40.31 -2.85 -23.96
C ASN A 17 -40.34 -1.48 -24.65
N TYR A 18 -39.24 -0.70 -24.57
CA TYR A 18 -39.11 0.66 -25.11
C TYR A 18 -39.54 0.80 -26.61
N PRO A 19 -39.20 -0.14 -27.51
CA PRO A 19 -39.70 -0.11 -28.90
C PRO A 19 -41.23 -0.13 -29.00
N GLU A 20 -41.92 -0.95 -28.17
CA GLU A 20 -43.40 -1.05 -28.20
C GLU A 20 -44.11 0.19 -27.71
N ILE A 21 -43.53 0.89 -26.69
CA ILE A 21 -44.08 2.18 -26.20
C ILE A 21 -43.97 3.22 -27.30
N ASN A 22 -42.83 3.26 -27.99
CA ASN A 22 -42.57 4.25 -29.03
C ASN A 22 -43.48 4.05 -30.24
N GLU A 23 -43.72 2.84 -30.67
CA GLU A 23 -44.65 2.47 -31.74
C GLU A 23 -46.10 2.84 -31.39
N LYS A 24 -46.60 2.47 -30.22
CA LYS A 24 -47.94 2.81 -29.75
C LYS A 24 -48.17 4.32 -29.60
N ILE A 25 -47.15 5.09 -29.19
CA ILE A 25 -47.24 6.56 -29.13
C ILE A 25 -47.27 7.14 -30.55
N LYS A 26 -46.43 6.63 -31.47
CA LYS A 26 -46.42 7.01 -32.88
C LYS A 26 -47.80 6.77 -33.53
N ASP A 27 -48.37 5.60 -33.34
CA ASP A 27 -49.68 5.25 -33.89
C ASP A 27 -50.79 6.16 -33.36
N LYS A 28 -50.81 6.44 -32.07
CA LYS A 28 -51.75 7.41 -31.48
C LYS A 28 -51.57 8.81 -32.01
N LEU A 29 -50.33 9.28 -32.13
CA LEU A 29 -50.00 10.60 -32.66
C LEU A 29 -50.37 10.72 -34.15
N ASN A 30 -50.11 9.67 -34.97
CA ASN A 30 -50.49 9.60 -36.36
C ASN A 30 -52.04 9.67 -36.50
N THR A 31 -52.78 8.96 -35.66
CA THR A 31 -54.25 9.01 -35.63
C THR A 31 -54.77 10.39 -35.25
N LEU A 32 -54.10 11.05 -34.27
CA LEU A 32 -54.43 12.44 -33.86
C LEU A 32 -54.15 13.45 -34.99
N ILE A 33 -53.03 13.28 -35.72
CA ILE A 33 -52.63 14.13 -36.85
C ILE A 33 -53.64 14.02 -38.00
N GLN A 34 -54.12 12.81 -38.30
CA GLN A 34 -55.09 12.55 -39.36
C GLN A 34 -56.45 13.20 -39.07
N ASN A 35 -56.85 13.36 -37.80
CA ASN A 35 -58.11 13.92 -37.36
C ASN A 35 -58.05 15.42 -37.00
N ALA A 36 -56.89 16.07 -37.12
CA ALA A 36 -56.63 17.46 -36.72
C ALA A 36 -56.72 18.42 -37.92
N THR A 37 -56.99 19.69 -37.66
CA THR A 37 -56.91 20.76 -38.67
C THR A 37 -55.45 20.87 -39.21
N PRO A 38 -55.21 21.42 -40.40
CA PRO A 38 -53.88 21.52 -41.01
C PRO A 38 -52.85 22.22 -40.09
N LYS A 39 -53.29 23.21 -39.31
CA LYS A 39 -52.45 23.98 -38.37
C LYS A 39 -52.09 23.15 -37.12
N GLU A 40 -53.05 22.38 -36.61
CA GLU A 40 -52.87 21.51 -35.47
C GLU A 40 -52.01 20.28 -35.83
N SER A 41 -52.21 19.70 -37.05
CA SER A 41 -51.38 18.63 -37.59
C SER A 41 -49.91 19.03 -37.68
N GLN A 42 -49.64 20.24 -38.16
CA GLN A 42 -48.26 20.76 -38.25
C GLN A 42 -47.61 20.96 -36.86
N GLN A 43 -48.39 21.44 -35.90
CA GLN A 43 -47.89 21.56 -34.50
C GLN A 43 -47.64 20.21 -33.84
N LEU A 44 -48.54 19.23 -34.05
CA LEU A 44 -48.35 17.87 -33.54
C LEU A 44 -47.17 17.18 -34.18
N TYR A 45 -46.99 17.34 -35.50
CA TYR A 45 -45.83 16.80 -36.21
C TYR A 45 -44.51 17.39 -35.69
N MET A 46 -44.44 18.71 -35.47
CA MET A 46 -43.29 19.40 -34.88
C MET A 46 -42.98 18.85 -33.47
N LYS A 47 -43.98 18.63 -32.64
CA LYS A 47 -43.83 18.05 -31.30
C LYS A 47 -43.35 16.59 -31.38
N LEU A 48 -43.84 15.79 -32.32
CA LEU A 48 -43.38 14.40 -32.55
C LEU A 48 -41.92 14.38 -32.93
N CYS A 49 -41.49 15.22 -33.89
CA CYS A 49 -40.09 15.31 -34.29
C CYS A 49 -39.15 15.75 -33.14
N GLN A 50 -39.65 16.69 -32.31
CA GLN A 50 -38.92 17.10 -31.10
C GLN A 50 -38.79 15.95 -30.08
N TYR A 51 -39.87 15.19 -29.89
CA TYR A 51 -39.90 14.05 -28.97
C TYR A 51 -38.96 12.94 -29.43
N GLU A 52 -38.99 12.55 -30.71
CA GLU A 52 -38.08 11.57 -31.28
C GLU A 52 -36.60 11.97 -31.19
N SER A 53 -36.31 13.25 -31.46
CA SER A 53 -34.95 13.75 -31.31
C SER A 53 -34.50 13.73 -29.86
N THR A 54 -35.37 14.02 -28.90
CA THR A 54 -35.06 13.99 -27.46
C THR A 54 -34.80 12.56 -26.97
N ILE A 55 -35.57 11.57 -27.42
CA ILE A 55 -35.39 10.16 -27.07
C ILE A 55 -34.08 9.63 -27.63
N ASN A 56 -33.77 9.93 -28.89
CA ASN A 56 -32.51 9.52 -29.53
C ASN A 56 -31.31 10.12 -28.80
N LEU A 57 -31.40 11.38 -28.36
CA LEU A 57 -30.36 12.05 -27.59
C LEU A 57 -30.12 11.39 -26.23
N GLN A 58 -31.19 11.05 -25.53
CA GLN A 58 -31.09 10.38 -24.23
C GLN A 58 -30.52 8.97 -24.36
N THR A 59 -30.86 8.26 -25.40
CA THR A 59 -30.32 6.92 -25.68
C THR A 59 -28.82 6.99 -25.94
N ILE A 60 -28.36 7.90 -26.83
CA ILE A 60 -26.94 8.08 -27.12
C ILE A 60 -26.16 8.47 -25.86
N PHE A 61 -26.71 9.36 -25.04
CA PHE A 61 -26.12 9.78 -23.80
C PHE A 61 -25.97 8.61 -22.81
N ASN A 62 -27.02 7.81 -22.62
CA ASN A 62 -27.01 6.65 -21.74
C ASN A 62 -26.05 5.57 -22.24
N THR A 63 -26.00 5.28 -23.54
CA THR A 63 -25.08 4.34 -24.15
C THR A 63 -23.63 4.77 -23.93
N PHE A 64 -23.31 6.05 -24.14
CA PHE A 64 -21.95 6.56 -23.89
C PHE A 64 -21.51 6.32 -22.44
N PHE A 65 -22.35 6.64 -21.45
CA PHE A 65 -22.02 6.46 -20.03
C PHE A 65 -22.11 5.02 -19.52
N SER A 66 -22.76 4.12 -20.24
CA SER A 66 -22.73 2.67 -19.94
C SER A 66 -21.42 2.02 -20.43
N GLU A 67 -20.83 2.55 -21.49
CA GLU A 67 -19.58 2.04 -22.07
C GLU A 67 -18.34 2.70 -21.48
N HIS A 68 -18.46 3.95 -20.98
CA HIS A 68 -17.33 4.75 -20.55
C HIS A 68 -17.49 5.26 -19.11
N ASN A 69 -16.68 4.70 -18.20
CA ASN A 69 -16.59 5.15 -16.81
C ASN A 69 -15.57 6.28 -16.68
N LEU A 70 -16.05 7.52 -16.91
CA LEU A 70 -15.25 8.72 -16.89
C LEU A 70 -15.57 9.59 -15.67
N TYR A 71 -14.53 10.14 -15.06
CA TYR A 71 -14.58 11.01 -13.91
C TYR A 71 -13.71 12.24 -14.12
N TYR A 72 -13.91 13.28 -13.33
CA TYR A 72 -13.16 14.52 -13.42
C TYR A 72 -12.57 14.93 -12.08
N VAL A 73 -11.32 15.40 -12.11
CA VAL A 73 -10.61 15.98 -10.96
C VAL A 73 -10.60 17.50 -11.13
N GLN A 74 -11.41 18.20 -10.38
CA GLN A 74 -11.57 19.65 -10.53
C GLN A 74 -10.28 20.43 -10.22
N THR A 75 -9.49 19.97 -9.24
CA THR A 75 -8.27 20.66 -8.78
C THR A 75 -7.13 20.65 -9.78
N SER A 76 -7.00 19.60 -10.57
CA SER A 76 -5.94 19.41 -11.58
C SER A 76 -6.46 19.50 -13.02
N GLU A 77 -7.78 19.67 -13.20
CA GLU A 77 -8.46 19.69 -14.50
C GLU A 77 -8.22 18.44 -15.36
N LEU A 78 -7.95 17.30 -14.69
CA LEU A 78 -7.66 16.03 -15.35
C LEU A 78 -8.90 15.13 -15.39
N TYR A 79 -8.93 14.25 -16.38
CA TYR A 79 -9.94 13.24 -16.53
C TYR A 79 -9.39 11.89 -16.15
N ILE A 80 -10.20 11.10 -15.44
CA ILE A 80 -9.85 9.74 -15.04
C ILE A 80 -10.80 8.78 -15.75
N TYR A 81 -10.23 7.85 -16.48
CA TYR A 81 -10.95 6.80 -17.17
C TYR A 81 -10.72 5.47 -16.45
N TYR A 82 -11.81 4.80 -16.11
CA TYR A 82 -11.77 3.48 -15.52
C TYR A 82 -12.12 2.41 -16.56
N GLN A 83 -11.15 1.56 -16.90
CA GLN A 83 -11.32 0.44 -17.83
C GLN A 83 -10.44 -0.74 -17.44
N LYS A 84 -10.90 -1.96 -17.71
CA LYS A 84 -10.13 -3.21 -17.46
C LYS A 84 -9.53 -3.25 -16.04
N HIS A 85 -10.32 -2.87 -15.04
CA HIS A 85 -9.95 -2.83 -13.63
C HIS A 85 -8.83 -1.83 -13.27
N GLN A 86 -8.53 -0.86 -14.15
CA GLN A 86 -7.48 0.13 -13.94
C GLN A 86 -7.99 1.55 -14.18
N TYR A 87 -7.47 2.48 -13.36
CA TYR A 87 -7.65 3.91 -13.54
C TYR A 87 -6.52 4.48 -14.39
N VAL A 88 -6.87 5.24 -15.41
CA VAL A 88 -5.93 5.88 -16.34
C VAL A 88 -6.24 7.38 -16.40
N VAL A 89 -5.20 8.20 -16.43
CA VAL A 89 -5.33 9.66 -16.58
C VAL A 89 -5.42 10.00 -18.06
N LEU A 90 -6.41 10.81 -18.42
CA LEU A 90 -6.61 11.33 -19.76
C LEU A 90 -6.61 12.86 -19.75
N ASN A 91 -6.21 13.47 -20.87
CA ASN A 91 -6.34 14.91 -21.10
C ASN A 91 -7.67 15.23 -21.79
N GLU A 92 -8.01 16.53 -21.88
CA GLU A 92 -9.26 16.97 -22.49
C GLU A 92 -9.39 16.59 -23.96
N ASN A 93 -8.27 16.59 -24.73
CA ASN A 93 -8.29 16.21 -26.13
C ASN A 93 -8.64 14.73 -26.33
N ASP A 94 -8.15 13.86 -25.45
CA ASP A 94 -8.50 12.42 -25.47
C ASP A 94 -9.99 12.23 -25.24
N ILE A 95 -10.58 12.97 -24.30
CA ILE A 95 -12.01 12.93 -24.01
C ILE A 95 -12.84 13.43 -25.20
N ILE A 96 -12.44 14.56 -25.80
CA ILE A 96 -13.12 15.10 -26.98
C ILE A 96 -13.05 14.08 -28.13
N HIS A 97 -11.89 13.49 -28.35
CA HIS A 97 -11.72 12.46 -29.40
C HIS A 97 -12.64 11.25 -29.13
N MET A 98 -12.68 10.76 -27.91
CA MET A 98 -13.53 9.63 -27.50
C MET A 98 -15.02 9.94 -27.73
N ILE A 99 -15.48 11.11 -27.34
CA ILE A 99 -16.87 11.57 -27.56
C ILE A 99 -17.17 11.64 -29.06
N LEU A 100 -16.31 12.28 -29.85
CA LEU A 100 -16.52 12.44 -31.28
C LEU A 100 -16.50 11.10 -32.03
N LYS A 101 -15.60 10.17 -31.66
CA LYS A 101 -15.55 8.81 -32.20
C LYS A 101 -16.86 8.07 -31.97
N ASN A 102 -17.43 8.15 -30.77
CA ASN A 102 -18.72 7.55 -30.45
C ASN A 102 -19.88 8.22 -31.22
N LEU A 103 -19.89 9.57 -31.29
CA LEU A 103 -20.94 10.29 -32.00
C LEU A 103 -20.92 10.11 -33.53
N ASN A 104 -19.76 9.77 -34.12
CA ASN A 104 -19.68 9.55 -35.57
C ASN A 104 -20.39 8.28 -36.06
N ILE A 105 -20.71 7.36 -35.15
CA ILE A 105 -21.51 6.16 -35.46
C ILE A 105 -22.94 6.55 -35.83
N TYR A 106 -23.43 7.69 -35.34
CA TYR A 106 -24.82 8.13 -35.53
C TYR A 106 -24.94 9.13 -36.66
N PRO A 107 -25.92 8.94 -37.61
CA PRO A 107 -26.19 9.89 -38.69
C PRO A 107 -26.92 11.13 -38.13
N MET A 108 -26.18 12.18 -37.82
CA MET A 108 -26.74 13.42 -37.29
C MET A 108 -25.99 14.64 -37.84
N ASN A 109 -26.64 15.81 -37.83
CA ASN A 109 -26.04 17.05 -38.29
C ASN A 109 -24.97 17.59 -37.32
N THR A 110 -24.10 18.45 -37.79
CA THR A 110 -22.99 19.02 -37.04
C THR A 110 -23.42 19.78 -35.79
N SER A 111 -24.51 20.56 -35.88
CA SER A 111 -25.04 21.33 -34.76
C SER A 111 -25.50 20.41 -33.60
N LEU A 112 -26.18 19.33 -33.92
CA LEU A 112 -26.64 18.34 -32.94
C LEU A 112 -25.46 17.59 -32.30
N LYS A 113 -24.46 17.20 -33.10
CA LYS A 113 -23.22 16.61 -32.59
C LYS A 113 -22.52 17.52 -31.58
N GLN A 114 -22.44 18.80 -31.86
CA GLN A 114 -21.83 19.78 -30.93
C GLN A 114 -22.63 19.90 -29.62
N GLN A 115 -23.96 19.96 -29.69
CA GLN A 115 -24.79 20.01 -28.50
C GLN A 115 -24.65 18.76 -27.61
N ILE A 116 -24.62 17.56 -28.22
CA ILE A 116 -24.44 16.32 -27.47
C ILE A 116 -23.04 16.27 -26.88
N ARG A 117 -22.00 16.60 -27.66
CA ARG A 117 -20.63 16.68 -27.15
C ARG A 117 -20.56 17.57 -25.92
N TYR A 118 -21.13 18.78 -25.98
CA TYR A 118 -21.15 19.69 -24.85
C TYR A 118 -21.86 19.09 -23.62
N LYS A 119 -23.02 18.45 -23.80
CA LYS A 119 -23.78 17.83 -22.72
C LYS A 119 -23.02 16.67 -22.08
N ILE A 120 -22.39 15.80 -22.90
CA ILE A 120 -21.57 14.69 -22.40
C ILE A 120 -20.38 15.23 -21.61
N HIS A 121 -19.65 16.19 -22.19
CA HIS A 121 -18.49 16.79 -21.56
C HIS A 121 -18.83 17.47 -20.23
N LYS A 122 -19.93 18.24 -20.20
CA LYS A 122 -20.45 18.83 -18.96
C LYS A 122 -20.77 17.77 -17.92
N LYS A 123 -21.42 16.67 -18.33
CA LYS A 123 -21.79 15.58 -17.41
C LYS A 123 -20.58 14.84 -16.87
N ILE A 124 -19.50 14.67 -17.66
CA ILE A 124 -18.24 14.12 -17.16
C ILE A 124 -17.66 15.02 -16.07
N LYS A 125 -17.64 16.35 -16.27
CA LYS A 125 -17.15 17.32 -15.28
C LYS A 125 -17.96 17.33 -13.97
N GLU A 126 -19.21 16.89 -14.00
CA GLU A 126 -20.04 16.72 -12.80
C GLU A 126 -19.76 15.42 -12.03
N ARG A 127 -19.08 14.43 -12.66
CA ARG A 127 -18.75 13.14 -12.04
C ARG A 127 -17.40 13.22 -11.31
N SER A 128 -17.46 13.60 -10.05
CA SER A 128 -16.27 13.69 -9.21
C SER A 128 -15.66 12.31 -8.94
N ILE A 129 -14.34 12.18 -9.11
CA ILE A 129 -13.59 10.97 -8.77
C ILE A 129 -13.62 10.65 -7.26
N TYR A 130 -13.81 11.66 -6.42
CA TYR A 130 -13.85 11.49 -4.97
C TYR A 130 -15.07 10.71 -4.46
N ASN A 131 -16.10 10.54 -5.30
CA ASN A 131 -17.32 9.80 -4.98
C ASN A 131 -17.38 8.43 -5.69
N VAL A 132 -16.27 7.99 -6.28
CA VAL A 132 -16.22 6.72 -7.02
C VAL A 132 -16.33 5.54 -6.05
N ILE A 133 -17.06 4.52 -6.50
CA ILE A 133 -17.06 3.20 -5.88
C ILE A 133 -16.32 2.27 -6.84
N PRO A 134 -15.08 1.85 -6.51
CA PRO A 134 -14.34 0.90 -7.33
C PRO A 134 -15.08 -0.44 -7.41
N ASP A 135 -14.85 -1.20 -8.47
CA ASP A 135 -15.42 -2.54 -8.55
C ASP A 135 -14.76 -3.51 -7.54
N SER A 136 -15.43 -4.63 -7.31
CA SER A 136 -14.97 -5.61 -6.32
C SER A 136 -13.62 -6.25 -6.70
N VAL A 137 -13.33 -6.38 -7.99
CA VAL A 137 -12.07 -6.96 -8.49
C VAL A 137 -10.92 -6.02 -8.13
N THR A 138 -11.02 -4.74 -8.48
CA THR A 138 -10.00 -3.73 -8.14
C THR A 138 -9.77 -3.62 -6.63
N LEU A 139 -10.85 -3.66 -5.82
CA LEU A 139 -10.72 -3.65 -4.35
C LEU A 139 -9.97 -4.88 -3.83
N GLN A 140 -10.26 -6.09 -4.35
CA GLN A 140 -9.58 -7.31 -3.95
C GLN A 140 -8.11 -7.34 -4.42
N GLU A 141 -7.82 -6.85 -5.62
CA GLU A 141 -6.46 -6.70 -6.12
C GLU A 141 -5.62 -5.79 -5.21
N MET A 142 -6.16 -4.66 -4.78
CA MET A 142 -5.45 -3.75 -3.87
C MET A 142 -5.25 -4.35 -2.48
N ILE A 143 -6.23 -5.09 -1.94
CA ILE A 143 -6.05 -5.83 -0.69
C ILE A 143 -4.96 -6.89 -0.86
N SER A 144 -4.94 -7.64 -1.97
CA SER A 144 -3.95 -8.69 -2.24
C SER A 144 -2.55 -8.13 -2.52
N PHE A 145 -2.45 -6.94 -3.08
CA PHE A 145 -1.18 -6.22 -3.22
C PHE A 145 -0.60 -5.81 -1.85
N LEU A 146 -1.46 -5.35 -0.93
CA LEU A 146 -1.02 -4.89 0.38
C LEU A 146 -0.81 -6.04 1.38
N HIS A 147 -1.59 -7.12 1.31
CA HIS A 147 -1.54 -8.28 2.20
C HIS A 147 -1.30 -9.57 1.41
N PRO A 148 -0.35 -10.42 1.79
CA PRO A 148 0.49 -10.38 3.00
C PRO A 148 1.79 -9.58 2.87
N LEU A 149 2.01 -8.95 1.70
CA LEU A 149 3.30 -8.35 1.36
C LEU A 149 3.72 -7.24 2.32
N LEU A 150 2.84 -6.27 2.57
CA LEU A 150 3.14 -5.08 3.38
C LEU A 150 2.50 -5.11 4.77
N PHE A 151 1.38 -5.80 4.91
CA PHE A 151 0.64 -5.92 6.16
C PHE A 151 0.37 -7.40 6.47
N ASP A 152 0.44 -7.77 7.73
CA ASP A 152 0.21 -9.14 8.23
C ASP A 152 -1.26 -9.57 8.21
N SER A 153 -2.18 -8.62 7.99
CA SER A 153 -3.62 -8.90 7.93
C SER A 153 -4.35 -8.05 6.87
N LYS A 154 -5.43 -8.60 6.32
CA LYS A 154 -6.34 -7.87 5.43
C LYS A 154 -6.95 -6.63 6.10
N ASN A 155 -7.19 -6.69 7.41
CA ASN A 155 -7.71 -5.54 8.16
C ASN A 155 -6.65 -4.45 8.31
N GLY A 156 -5.37 -4.81 8.48
CA GLY A 156 -4.26 -3.86 8.45
C GLY A 156 -4.15 -3.14 7.10
N ALA A 157 -4.26 -3.89 6.00
CA ALA A 157 -4.28 -3.32 4.64
C ALA A 157 -5.47 -2.37 4.42
N LYS A 158 -6.68 -2.75 4.85
CA LYS A 158 -7.87 -1.89 4.78
C LYS A 158 -7.72 -0.63 5.64
N TYR A 159 -7.18 -0.77 6.85
CA TYR A 159 -6.89 0.35 7.72
C TYR A 159 -5.90 1.34 7.08
N PHE A 160 -4.82 0.83 6.49
CA PHE A 160 -3.87 1.67 5.74
C PHE A 160 -4.57 2.43 4.61
N MET A 161 -5.39 1.75 3.79
CA MET A 161 -6.15 2.41 2.74
C MET A 161 -7.11 3.47 3.30
N THR A 162 -7.79 3.20 4.42
CA THR A 162 -8.68 4.18 5.07
C THR A 162 -7.89 5.42 5.49
N THR A 163 -6.75 5.25 6.17
CA THR A 163 -5.91 6.39 6.62
C THR A 163 -5.29 7.18 5.46
N LEU A 164 -4.91 6.50 4.38
CA LEU A 164 -4.43 7.14 3.16
C LEU A 164 -5.53 8.00 2.52
N GLY A 165 -6.74 7.45 2.43
CA GLY A 165 -7.92 8.19 1.95
C GLY A 165 -8.27 9.38 2.84
N ASP A 166 -8.20 9.24 4.17
CA ASP A 166 -8.45 10.33 5.12
C ASP A 166 -7.49 11.50 4.92
N MET A 167 -6.22 11.22 4.65
CA MET A 167 -5.23 12.26 4.34
C MET A 167 -5.52 12.93 3.00
N ILE A 168 -5.83 12.16 1.94
CA ILE A 168 -6.17 12.72 0.63
C ILE A 168 -7.39 13.61 0.73
N MET A 169 -8.40 13.19 1.51
CA MET A 169 -9.66 13.90 1.72
C MET A 169 -9.58 14.99 2.80
N LYS A 170 -8.42 15.17 3.44
CA LYS A 170 -8.19 16.14 4.54
C LYS A 170 -9.11 15.93 5.75
N LYS A 171 -9.43 14.68 6.08
CA LYS A 171 -10.34 14.31 7.17
C LYS A 171 -9.64 14.09 8.50
N THR A 172 -8.31 14.07 8.55
CA THR A 172 -7.53 13.71 9.74
C THR A 172 -6.42 14.70 10.05
N ASN A 173 -6.15 14.89 11.33
CA ASN A 173 -4.97 15.58 11.88
C ASN A 173 -4.05 14.61 12.64
N LEU A 174 -4.33 13.30 12.58
CA LEU A 174 -3.56 12.26 13.27
C LEU A 174 -2.22 12.02 12.57
N TYR A 175 -1.21 11.62 13.34
CA TYR A 175 0.06 11.14 12.84
C TYR A 175 0.06 9.62 12.76
N TYR A 176 0.51 9.08 11.64
CA TYR A 176 0.57 7.65 11.40
C TYR A 176 2.01 7.20 11.25
N PHE A 177 2.46 6.37 12.19
CA PHE A 177 3.82 5.87 12.23
C PHE A 177 3.93 4.56 11.44
N LEU A 178 4.81 4.56 10.44
CA LEU A 178 5.14 3.43 9.56
C LEU A 178 6.61 3.05 9.74
N ASP A 179 6.92 1.79 9.45
CA ASP A 179 8.32 1.36 9.34
C ASP A 179 9.04 2.16 8.23
N PRO A 180 10.33 2.53 8.43
CA PRO A 180 11.12 3.23 7.43
C PRO A 180 11.20 2.56 6.06
N SER A 181 11.03 1.23 5.96
CA SER A 181 10.96 0.50 4.71
C SER A 181 9.80 0.94 3.80
N MET A 182 8.71 1.49 4.37
CA MET A 182 7.57 2.02 3.63
C MET A 182 7.81 3.37 2.95
N LYS A 183 8.92 4.05 3.27
CA LYS A 183 9.21 5.39 2.76
C LYS A 183 9.18 5.49 1.22
N PRO A 184 9.73 4.55 0.43
CA PRO A 184 9.66 4.62 -1.03
C PRO A 184 8.22 4.58 -1.57
N LEU A 185 7.35 3.73 -1.00
CA LEU A 185 5.94 3.66 -1.38
C LEU A 185 5.23 4.99 -1.11
N ILE A 186 5.39 5.53 0.11
CA ILE A 186 4.75 6.79 0.49
C ILE A 186 5.26 7.95 -0.38
N GLN A 187 6.54 8.01 -0.71
CA GLN A 187 7.11 9.02 -1.61
C GLN A 187 6.53 8.92 -3.03
N LYS A 188 6.37 7.71 -3.57
CA LYS A 188 5.75 7.50 -4.88
C LYS A 188 4.27 7.93 -4.87
N LEU A 189 3.51 7.51 -3.85
CA LEU A 189 2.12 7.94 -3.66
C LEU A 189 2.01 9.45 -3.52
N GLN A 190 2.86 10.08 -2.71
CA GLN A 190 2.88 11.54 -2.54
C GLN A 190 3.11 12.25 -3.88
N LYS A 191 4.06 11.76 -4.70
CA LYS A 191 4.33 12.32 -6.03
C LYS A 191 3.09 12.24 -6.93
N MET A 192 2.40 11.10 -6.95
CA MET A 192 1.21 10.91 -7.79
C MET A 192 0.01 11.73 -7.28
N ILE A 193 -0.21 11.76 -5.97
CA ILE A 193 -1.27 12.57 -5.36
C ILE A 193 -1.03 14.06 -5.62
N SER A 194 0.21 14.53 -5.52
CA SER A 194 0.57 15.91 -5.85
C SER A 194 0.33 16.25 -7.31
N LEU A 195 0.70 15.32 -8.21
CA LEU A 195 0.57 15.52 -9.65
C LEU A 195 -0.89 15.49 -10.13
N TYR A 196 -1.68 14.53 -9.65
CA TYR A 196 -3.01 14.27 -10.19
C TYR A 196 -4.15 14.87 -9.36
N LEU A 197 -3.96 15.01 -8.03
CA LEU A 197 -4.99 15.52 -7.12
C LEU A 197 -4.64 16.89 -6.51
N CYS A 198 -3.46 17.44 -6.81
CA CYS A 198 -2.96 18.71 -6.27
C CYS A 198 -2.98 18.76 -4.73
N SER A 199 -2.66 17.64 -4.06
CA SER A 199 -2.66 17.51 -2.62
C SER A 199 -1.30 17.10 -2.06
N ASN A 200 -0.88 17.67 -0.93
CA ASN A 200 0.39 17.41 -0.27
C ASN A 200 0.22 16.87 1.17
N GLN A 201 -0.81 16.09 1.42
CA GLN A 201 -1.25 15.73 2.76
C GLN A 201 -0.55 14.52 3.39
N LEU A 202 0.29 13.76 2.66
CA LEU A 202 0.95 12.56 3.20
C LEU A 202 2.07 12.87 4.22
N SER A 203 2.28 14.13 4.56
CA SER A 203 3.20 14.57 5.63
C SER A 203 2.81 14.05 7.04
N HIS A 204 1.59 13.58 7.22
CA HIS A 204 1.12 12.94 8.45
C HIS A 204 1.64 11.52 8.62
N TYR A 205 2.14 10.84 7.56
CA TYR A 205 2.93 9.63 7.72
C TYR A 205 4.32 9.97 8.26
N LYS A 206 4.70 9.31 9.35
CA LYS A 206 5.96 9.49 10.05
C LYS A 206 6.73 8.17 10.11
N PHE A 207 8.05 8.26 9.99
CA PHE A 207 8.95 7.10 10.00
C PHE A 207 9.86 7.08 11.25
N LYS A 208 9.71 8.09 12.09
CA LYS A 208 10.42 8.24 13.37
C LYS A 208 9.57 9.04 14.34
N TYR A 209 9.58 8.63 15.60
CA TYR A 209 8.90 9.33 16.67
C TYR A 209 9.81 10.42 17.26
N TYR A 210 9.32 11.66 17.28
CA TYR A 210 10.00 12.82 17.85
C TYR A 210 9.02 13.53 18.78
N ASP A 211 8.78 12.97 19.97
CA ASP A 211 7.90 13.56 20.98
C ASP A 211 6.55 14.09 20.44
N HIS A 212 5.97 13.37 19.48
CA HIS A 212 4.64 13.67 18.97
C HIS A 212 3.60 13.39 20.04
N ASP A 213 2.50 14.15 20.03
CA ASP A 213 1.39 13.91 20.95
C ASP A 213 0.90 12.44 20.83
N PRO A 214 0.98 11.65 21.91
CA PRO A 214 0.54 10.26 21.89
C PRO A 214 -0.93 10.11 21.55
N VAL A 215 -1.78 11.07 21.95
CA VAL A 215 -3.23 11.04 21.67
C VAL A 215 -3.49 11.13 20.17
N LEU A 216 -2.70 11.91 19.44
CA LEU A 216 -2.80 12.08 17.99
C LEU A 216 -1.98 11.04 17.20
N SER A 217 -1.32 10.10 17.85
CA SER A 217 -0.40 9.14 17.24
C SER A 217 -1.04 7.76 17.05
N ARG A 218 -0.82 7.16 15.87
CA ARG A 218 -1.29 5.82 15.49
C ARG A 218 -0.14 5.03 14.88
N VAL A 219 -0.03 3.75 15.18
CA VAL A 219 1.03 2.87 14.65
C VAL A 219 0.45 1.92 13.62
N LEU A 220 1.02 1.92 12.43
CA LEU A 220 0.74 0.91 11.40
C LEU A 220 1.94 -0.03 11.31
N LYS A 221 1.78 -1.22 11.86
CA LYS A 221 2.82 -2.25 11.75
C LYS A 221 2.83 -2.83 10.34
N THR A 222 4.02 -2.90 9.77
CA THR A 222 4.25 -3.46 8.45
C THR A 222 5.21 -4.65 8.53
N THR A 223 5.16 -5.52 7.55
CA THR A 223 6.13 -6.58 7.37
C THR A 223 7.46 -5.98 6.90
N ASN A 224 8.59 -6.56 7.34
CA ASN A 224 9.92 -6.13 6.88
C ASN A 224 10.16 -6.62 5.44
N ILE A 225 9.91 -5.75 4.47
CA ILE A 225 10.13 -6.05 3.05
C ILE A 225 11.12 -5.05 2.46
N ASN A 226 11.99 -5.59 1.62
CA ASN A 226 12.84 -4.75 0.79
C ASN A 226 12.00 -4.20 -0.38
N MET A 227 11.54 -2.95 -0.25
CA MET A 227 10.68 -2.26 -1.22
C MET A 227 11.36 -2.02 -2.59
N HIS A 228 12.68 -2.27 -2.73
CA HIS A 228 13.37 -2.14 -4.01
C HIS A 228 12.85 -3.12 -5.08
N TYR A 229 12.19 -4.20 -4.68
CA TYR A 229 11.56 -5.17 -5.61
C TYR A 229 10.16 -4.76 -6.08
N LEU A 230 9.53 -3.74 -5.49
CA LEU A 230 8.20 -3.25 -5.90
C LEU A 230 8.33 -2.24 -7.05
N ARG A 231 8.74 -2.71 -8.23
CA ARG A 231 8.61 -1.96 -9.48
C ARG A 231 7.16 -2.07 -9.98
N CYS A 232 6.28 -1.28 -9.39
CA CYS A 232 4.88 -1.22 -9.81
C CYS A 232 4.68 -0.13 -10.86
N GLU A 233 3.78 -0.39 -11.80
CA GLU A 233 3.36 0.58 -12.81
C GLU A 233 2.43 1.66 -12.20
N ASP A 234 2.36 2.83 -12.81
CA ASP A 234 1.54 3.95 -12.33
C ASP A 234 0.05 3.62 -12.17
N PRO A 235 -0.61 2.78 -13.02
CA PRO A 235 -2.01 2.39 -12.82
C PRO A 235 -2.30 1.70 -11.49
N LEU A 236 -1.38 0.89 -10.96
CA LEU A 236 -1.55 0.24 -9.66
C LEU A 236 -1.64 1.27 -8.51
N TYR A 237 -0.81 2.32 -8.56
CA TYR A 237 -0.84 3.38 -7.56
C TYR A 237 -2.12 4.22 -7.65
N LEU A 238 -2.64 4.46 -8.87
CA LEU A 238 -3.93 5.12 -9.05
C LEU A 238 -5.07 4.27 -8.48
N ASN A 239 -5.08 2.97 -8.72
CA ASN A 239 -6.03 2.05 -8.11
C ASN A 239 -5.97 2.13 -6.58
N LEU A 240 -4.76 2.13 -5.99
CA LEU A 240 -4.58 2.25 -4.55
C LEU A 240 -5.12 3.59 -4.02
N ILE A 241 -4.86 4.70 -4.70
CA ILE A 241 -5.35 6.04 -4.32
C ILE A 241 -6.88 6.06 -4.33
N PHE A 242 -7.54 5.61 -5.40
CA PHE A 242 -9.00 5.68 -5.49
C PHE A 242 -9.71 4.64 -4.62
N CYS A 243 -9.13 3.46 -4.43
CA CYS A 243 -9.61 2.51 -3.42
C CYS A 243 -9.50 3.09 -2.00
N SER A 244 -8.43 3.84 -1.71
CA SER A 244 -8.25 4.49 -0.41
C SER A 244 -9.28 5.59 -0.16
N ILE A 245 -9.58 6.42 -1.16
CA ILE A 245 -10.66 7.42 -1.09
C ILE A 245 -12.01 6.73 -0.82
N HIS A 246 -12.29 5.62 -1.52
CA HIS A 246 -13.50 4.84 -1.27
C HIS A 246 -13.57 4.30 0.16
N TYR A 247 -12.47 3.72 0.68
CA TYR A 247 -12.44 3.19 2.05
C TYR A 247 -12.64 4.31 3.09
N SER A 248 -12.01 5.47 2.91
CA SER A 248 -12.24 6.65 3.76
C SER A 248 -13.70 7.12 3.72
N ASN A 249 -14.34 7.12 2.56
CA ASN A 249 -15.75 7.49 2.46
C ASN A 249 -16.67 6.44 3.11
N ARG A 250 -16.36 5.16 2.96
CA ARG A 250 -17.14 4.06 3.52
C ARG A 250 -17.12 4.04 5.05
N TYR A 251 -15.96 4.25 5.65
CA TYR A 251 -15.77 4.16 7.10
C TYR A 251 -15.71 5.54 7.79
N GLN A 252 -15.87 6.63 7.04
CA GLN A 252 -15.79 8.02 7.47
C GLN A 252 -14.36 8.44 7.87
N HIS A 253 -13.69 7.71 8.78
CA HIS A 253 -12.28 7.90 9.12
C HIS A 253 -11.68 6.64 9.78
N GLY A 254 -10.32 6.59 9.89
CA GLY A 254 -9.58 5.43 10.37
C GLY A 254 -9.95 4.97 11.78
N ASP A 255 -10.19 5.86 12.73
CA ASP A 255 -10.54 5.46 14.10
C ASP A 255 -11.94 4.81 14.16
N LEU A 256 -12.92 5.27 13.38
CA LEU A 256 -14.23 4.59 13.28
C LEU A 256 -14.10 3.21 12.63
N PHE A 257 -13.20 3.06 11.63
CA PHE A 257 -12.90 1.73 11.10
C PHE A 257 -12.43 0.76 12.20
N LEU A 258 -11.59 1.24 13.14
CA LEU A 258 -11.12 0.42 14.26
C LEU A 258 -12.23 0.05 15.28
N GLU A 259 -13.26 0.87 15.38
CA GLU A 259 -14.42 0.58 16.23
C GLU A 259 -15.36 -0.45 15.59
N ASP A 260 -15.50 -0.39 14.26
CA ASP A 260 -16.38 -1.27 13.48
C ASP A 260 -15.82 -2.71 13.32
N ILE A 261 -14.50 -2.89 13.43
CA ILE A 261 -13.88 -4.21 13.30
C ILE A 261 -13.82 -4.99 14.63
N THR A 262 -14.06 -6.29 14.55
CA THR A 262 -13.93 -7.21 15.69
C THR A 262 -12.48 -7.54 16.06
N ASN A 263 -11.50 -7.12 15.26
CA ASN A 263 -10.09 -7.43 15.44
C ASN A 263 -9.44 -6.57 16.54
N GLN A 264 -9.52 -7.03 17.78
CA GLN A 264 -8.92 -6.38 18.95
C GLN A 264 -7.39 -6.29 18.87
N SER A 265 -6.73 -7.22 18.17
CA SER A 265 -5.28 -7.21 18.00
C SER A 265 -4.82 -6.00 17.18
N LEU A 266 -5.48 -5.72 16.03
CA LEU A 266 -5.17 -4.54 15.23
C LEU A 266 -5.42 -3.25 16.01
N ARG A 267 -6.53 -3.16 16.75
CA ARG A 267 -6.85 -1.97 17.56
C ARG A 267 -5.77 -1.69 18.59
N LYS A 268 -5.37 -2.70 19.38
CA LYS A 268 -4.29 -2.56 20.37
C LYS A 268 -2.97 -2.12 19.72
N GLN A 269 -2.65 -2.70 18.58
CA GLN A 269 -1.44 -2.37 17.84
C GLN A 269 -1.45 -0.92 17.34
N VAL A 270 -2.56 -0.46 16.77
CA VAL A 270 -2.69 0.91 16.23
C VAL A 270 -2.64 1.96 17.36
N LEU A 271 -3.30 1.69 18.48
CA LEU A 271 -3.38 2.59 19.61
C LEU A 271 -2.20 2.47 20.59
N TRP A 272 -1.21 1.62 20.28
CA TRP A 272 -0.12 1.29 21.18
C TRP A 272 0.61 2.53 21.74
N ILE A 273 0.95 3.53 20.92
CA ILE A 273 1.61 4.77 21.41
C ILE A 273 0.70 5.56 22.37
N LYS A 274 -0.61 5.55 22.12
CA LYS A 274 -1.58 6.24 22.98
C LYS A 274 -1.70 5.58 24.36
N GLU A 275 -1.50 4.27 24.42
CA GLU A 275 -1.66 3.45 25.63
C GLU A 275 -0.34 3.25 26.37
N ALA A 276 0.79 3.15 25.64
CA ALA A 276 2.12 2.90 26.21
C ALA A 276 2.90 4.23 26.35
N LYS A 277 3.28 4.55 27.59
CA LYS A 277 4.21 5.66 27.83
C LYS A 277 5.63 5.26 27.41
N LYS A 278 6.35 6.18 26.75
CA LYS A 278 7.72 5.96 26.28
C LYS A 278 8.65 5.52 27.41
N GLU A 279 8.51 6.17 28.56
CA GLU A 279 9.30 5.94 29.75
C GLU A 279 9.12 4.51 30.28
N ASP A 280 7.89 4.00 30.27
CA ASP A 280 7.57 2.64 30.71
C ASP A 280 8.23 1.58 29.82
N VAL A 281 8.26 1.82 28.49
CA VAL A 281 8.92 0.93 27.53
C VAL A 281 10.44 0.93 27.69
N VAL A 282 11.03 2.09 28.01
CA VAL A 282 12.49 2.20 28.30
C VAL A 282 12.81 1.50 29.61
N GLN A 283 11.99 1.69 30.65
CA GLN A 283 12.19 1.04 31.93
C GLN A 283 12.07 -0.51 31.79
N GLU A 284 11.05 -0.99 31.05
CA GLU A 284 10.89 -2.43 30.75
C GLU A 284 12.14 -3.00 30.03
N PHE A 285 12.72 -2.24 29.10
CA PHE A 285 13.95 -2.64 28.42
C PHE A 285 15.09 -2.78 29.39
N ILE A 286 15.29 -1.78 30.26
CA ILE A 286 16.39 -1.76 31.22
C ILE A 286 16.25 -2.92 32.20
N ASP A 287 15.07 -3.10 32.79
CA ASP A 287 14.80 -4.14 33.78
C ASP A 287 14.94 -5.55 33.19
N SER A 288 14.61 -5.74 31.91
CA SER A 288 14.64 -7.07 31.25
C SER A 288 15.99 -7.41 30.62
N TYR A 289 16.83 -6.43 30.31
CA TYR A 289 18.07 -6.65 29.54
C TYR A 289 19.36 -6.41 30.33
N PHE A 290 19.32 -5.61 31.39
CA PHE A 290 20.53 -5.20 32.11
C PHE A 290 20.47 -5.60 33.59
N TYR A 291 21.65 -5.75 34.15
CA TYR A 291 21.87 -5.91 35.58
C TYR A 291 23.13 -5.18 36.01
N SER A 292 23.20 -4.79 37.27
CA SER A 292 24.35 -4.10 37.86
C SER A 292 25.59 -5.00 37.81
N SER A 293 26.74 -4.42 37.41
CA SER A 293 28.02 -5.11 37.29
C SER A 293 29.14 -4.06 37.30
N ASP A 294 30.35 -4.44 37.60
CA ASP A 294 31.53 -3.57 37.48
C ASP A 294 31.97 -3.36 36.00
N ALA A 295 31.22 -3.92 35.04
CA ALA A 295 31.51 -3.79 33.63
C ALA A 295 30.78 -2.57 33.02
N ASP A 296 31.34 -2.08 31.92
CA ASP A 296 30.75 -1.01 31.12
C ASP A 296 30.30 -1.56 29.78
N ILE A 297 29.21 -1.01 29.25
CA ILE A 297 28.68 -1.37 27.90
C ILE A 297 28.82 -0.13 27.00
N HIS A 298 29.35 -0.39 25.79
CA HIS A 298 29.45 0.64 24.76
C HIS A 298 28.04 1.00 24.24
N GLU A 299 27.81 2.28 23.96
CA GLU A 299 26.54 2.80 23.44
C GLU A 299 26.02 2.06 22.19
N LYS A 300 26.93 1.66 21.27
CA LYS A 300 26.59 0.87 20.08
C LYS A 300 25.95 -0.47 20.46
N ASP A 301 26.44 -1.10 21.51
CA ASP A 301 25.91 -2.37 22.01
C ASP A 301 24.54 -2.19 22.69
N VAL A 302 24.35 -1.12 23.46
CA VAL A 302 23.04 -0.79 24.06
C VAL A 302 21.97 -0.55 22.97
N LEU A 303 22.34 0.17 21.91
CA LEU A 303 21.44 0.37 20.77
C LEU A 303 21.12 -0.93 20.01
N PHE A 304 22.07 -1.85 19.91
CA PHE A 304 21.81 -3.19 19.36
C PHE A 304 20.83 -3.96 20.24
N LEU A 305 21.06 -4.00 21.54
CA LEU A 305 20.17 -4.66 22.50
C LEU A 305 18.77 -4.05 22.50
N TRP A 306 18.66 -2.73 22.34
CA TRP A 306 17.38 -2.05 22.16
C TRP A 306 16.62 -2.54 20.91
N LYS A 307 17.31 -2.70 19.78
CA LYS A 307 16.70 -3.26 18.58
C LYS A 307 16.21 -4.70 18.80
N LEU A 308 17.01 -5.52 19.48
CA LEU A 308 16.61 -6.90 19.83
C LEU A 308 15.36 -6.91 20.73
N PHE A 309 15.34 -6.05 21.76
CA PHE A 309 14.19 -5.92 22.66
C PHE A 309 12.92 -5.56 21.92
N LEU A 310 12.95 -4.54 21.05
CA LEU A 310 11.80 -4.15 20.25
C LEU A 310 11.32 -5.29 19.35
N LYS A 311 12.25 -6.05 18.76
CA LYS A 311 11.95 -7.20 17.91
C LYS A 311 11.31 -8.33 18.70
N GLU A 312 11.85 -8.70 19.88
CA GLU A 312 11.32 -9.75 20.73
C GLU A 312 9.94 -9.44 21.31
N LYS A 313 9.74 -8.19 21.73
CA LYS A 313 8.44 -7.70 22.22
C LYS A 313 7.45 -7.39 21.10
N ASN A 314 7.91 -7.48 19.85
CA ASN A 314 7.10 -7.12 18.69
C ASN A 314 6.61 -5.67 18.72
N TYR A 315 7.39 -4.78 19.33
CA TYR A 315 7.13 -3.35 19.36
C TYR A 315 7.57 -2.68 18.07
N PRO A 316 6.90 -1.59 17.65
CA PRO A 316 7.27 -0.87 16.45
C PRO A 316 8.68 -0.28 16.53
N ASN A 317 9.49 -0.47 15.49
CA ASN A 317 10.85 0.07 15.41
C ASN A 317 10.89 1.57 15.06
N ILE A 318 9.89 2.31 15.48
CA ILE A 318 9.79 3.78 15.27
C ILE A 318 10.54 4.59 16.32
N PHE A 319 10.85 4.00 17.48
CA PHE A 319 11.67 4.60 18.51
C PHE A 319 13.15 4.43 18.14
N GLN A 320 13.61 5.16 17.12
CA GLN A 320 15.04 5.31 16.89
C GLN A 320 15.57 6.22 18.00
N LYS A 321 16.18 5.62 19.00
CA LYS A 321 16.70 6.32 20.15
C LYS A 321 18.00 7.03 19.83
N ASN A 322 18.08 8.25 20.32
CA ASN A 322 19.36 8.87 20.59
C ASN A 322 19.89 8.33 21.91
N ILE A 323 21.19 8.25 22.05
CA ILE A 323 21.90 7.80 23.26
C ILE A 323 21.40 8.53 24.54
N GLN A 324 21.02 9.78 24.39
CA GLN A 324 20.50 10.65 25.48
C GLN A 324 19.17 10.14 26.07
N ASP A 325 18.40 9.32 25.34
CA ASP A 325 17.11 8.83 25.82
C ASP A 325 17.21 7.80 26.95
N PHE A 326 18.37 7.15 27.13
CA PHE A 326 18.64 6.22 28.23
C PHE A 326 19.31 6.88 29.44
N SER A 327 19.85 8.10 29.28
CA SER A 327 20.56 8.81 30.32
C SER A 327 19.78 9.12 31.62
N PRO A 328 18.43 9.28 31.58
CA PRO A 328 17.65 9.38 32.81
C PRO A 328 17.64 8.12 33.67
N PHE A 329 17.91 6.94 33.05
CA PHE A 329 17.79 5.63 33.65
C PHE A 329 19.17 4.97 33.92
N LEU A 330 20.17 5.31 33.11
CA LEU A 330 21.52 4.72 33.15
C LEU A 330 22.59 5.78 33.23
N VAL A 331 23.62 5.53 34.03
CA VAL A 331 24.76 6.42 34.13
C VAL A 331 25.59 6.38 32.87
N TYR A 332 25.67 7.49 32.14
CA TYR A 332 26.33 7.57 30.84
C TYR A 332 27.59 8.43 30.90
N HIS A 333 28.71 7.88 30.48
CA HIS A 333 29.99 8.57 30.22
C HIS A 333 30.46 8.20 28.82
N THR A 334 30.39 9.14 27.88
CA THR A 334 30.68 8.94 26.46
C THR A 334 31.98 8.15 26.22
N PRO A 335 31.99 7.05 25.46
CA PRO A 335 30.84 6.40 24.80
C PRO A 335 30.28 5.20 25.57
N TYR A 336 30.38 5.14 26.88
CA TYR A 336 30.01 3.98 27.70
C TYR A 336 28.91 4.28 28.71
N TYR A 337 28.02 3.30 28.89
CA TYR A 337 27.14 3.19 30.05
C TYR A 337 27.85 2.41 31.14
N LYS A 338 27.88 2.97 32.34
CA LYS A 338 28.69 2.54 33.47
C LYS A 338 27.99 1.59 34.40
N ASN A 339 28.77 0.68 34.99
CA ASN A 339 28.34 -0.25 36.04
C ASN A 339 27.16 -1.12 35.68
N ILE A 340 27.03 -1.50 34.39
CA ILE A 340 25.98 -2.38 33.87
C ILE A 340 26.51 -3.40 32.87
N THR A 341 25.86 -4.56 32.82
CA THR A 341 26.09 -5.53 31.76
C THR A 341 24.76 -6.21 31.36
N SER A 342 24.80 -7.04 30.32
CA SER A 342 23.66 -7.81 29.84
C SER A 342 24.06 -9.26 29.64
N MET A 343 23.18 -10.20 29.98
CA MET A 343 23.39 -11.63 29.71
C MET A 343 23.61 -11.93 28.22
N ARG A 344 23.19 -11.01 27.34
CA ARG A 344 23.35 -11.14 25.89
C ARG A 344 24.69 -10.64 25.36
N MET A 345 25.44 -9.87 26.12
CA MET A 345 26.73 -9.31 25.70
C MET A 345 27.82 -10.36 25.45
N PRO A 346 27.92 -11.48 26.21
CA PRO A 346 28.98 -12.46 25.97
C PRO A 346 28.96 -13.04 24.54
N TYR A 347 27.79 -13.38 23.99
CA TYR A 347 27.74 -13.93 22.63
C TYR A 347 27.97 -12.85 21.57
N VAL A 348 27.47 -11.61 21.79
CA VAL A 348 27.70 -10.50 20.87
C VAL A 348 29.20 -10.19 20.75
N LYS A 349 29.91 -10.06 21.89
CA LYS A 349 31.36 -9.85 21.93
C LYS A 349 32.12 -11.00 21.27
N LYS A 350 31.72 -12.24 21.49
CA LYS A 350 32.38 -13.40 20.89
C LYS A 350 32.13 -13.49 19.38
N PHE A 351 30.93 -13.17 18.92
CA PHE A 351 30.64 -13.15 17.49
C PHE A 351 31.42 -12.03 16.77
N THR A 352 31.49 -10.82 17.32
CA THR A 352 32.27 -9.74 16.72
C THR A 352 33.77 -10.03 16.74
N GLN A 353 34.30 -10.70 17.78
CA GLN A 353 35.69 -11.19 17.81
C GLN A 353 35.92 -12.25 16.74
N PHE A 354 35.02 -13.23 16.61
CA PHE A 354 35.07 -14.27 15.58
C PHE A 354 35.07 -13.67 14.18
N TRP A 355 34.11 -12.78 13.91
CA TRP A 355 33.98 -12.11 12.61
C TRP A 355 35.27 -11.36 12.24
N ASN A 356 35.75 -10.48 13.11
CA ASN A 356 36.94 -9.65 12.86
C ASN A 356 38.22 -10.47 12.72
N LYS A 357 38.27 -11.67 13.30
CA LYS A 357 39.44 -12.51 13.25
C LYS A 357 39.47 -13.45 12.07
N TYR A 358 38.32 -14.00 11.67
CA TYR A 358 38.26 -15.12 10.73
C TYR A 358 37.56 -14.80 9.42
N ILE A 359 36.70 -13.76 9.35
CA ILE A 359 36.02 -13.38 8.12
C ILE A 359 36.79 -12.26 7.43
N TYR A 360 37.06 -12.42 6.14
CA TYR A 360 37.81 -11.46 5.35
C TYR A 360 37.08 -11.14 4.03
N ASP A 361 37.47 -10.02 3.38
CA ASP A 361 36.96 -9.65 2.07
C ASP A 361 37.57 -10.51 0.98
N ASP A 362 36.73 -11.12 0.14
CA ASP A 362 37.14 -11.96 -0.97
C ASP A 362 36.58 -11.41 -2.28
N ALA A 363 37.46 -10.91 -3.14
CA ALA A 363 37.08 -10.34 -4.44
C ALA A 363 36.73 -11.41 -5.50
N SER A 364 36.87 -12.73 -5.21
CA SER A 364 36.67 -13.81 -6.15
C SER A 364 35.23 -14.31 -6.29
N GLU A 365 34.24 -13.45 -6.05
CA GLU A 365 32.80 -13.77 -6.08
C GLU A 365 32.35 -14.86 -5.09
N ASN A 366 33.19 -15.20 -4.11
CA ASN A 366 32.80 -16.14 -3.07
C ASN A 366 31.68 -15.56 -2.17
N PHE A 367 30.89 -16.46 -1.68
CA PHE A 367 29.86 -16.15 -0.67
C PHE A 367 29.91 -17.17 0.47
N LEU A 368 29.43 -16.74 1.64
CA LEU A 368 29.22 -17.61 2.81
C LEU A 368 27.73 -17.66 3.12
N GLU A 369 27.21 -18.87 3.34
CA GLU A 369 25.82 -18.99 3.82
C GLU A 369 25.77 -18.74 5.32
N LEU A 370 24.62 -18.22 5.81
CA LEU A 370 24.42 -17.95 7.25
C LEU A 370 24.55 -19.24 8.09
N THR A 371 24.11 -20.38 7.55
CA THR A 371 24.28 -21.72 8.16
C THR A 371 25.75 -22.10 8.32
N GLU A 372 26.58 -21.84 7.31
CA GLU A 372 28.00 -22.11 7.35
C GLU A 372 28.71 -21.25 8.42
N ILE A 373 28.38 -19.95 8.45
CA ILE A 373 28.90 -19.02 9.47
C ILE A 373 28.49 -19.48 10.87
N LEU A 374 27.23 -19.92 11.02
CA LEU A 374 26.72 -20.44 12.29
C LEU A 374 27.48 -21.68 12.73
N SER A 375 27.69 -22.66 11.85
CA SER A 375 28.40 -23.91 12.14
C SER A 375 29.85 -23.63 12.57
N LEU A 376 30.56 -22.81 11.78
CA LEU A 376 31.94 -22.42 12.10
C LEU A 376 32.05 -21.64 13.43
N PHE A 377 31.09 -20.77 13.72
CA PHE A 377 31.04 -20.06 14.99
C PHE A 377 30.78 -21.00 16.17
N MET A 378 29.86 -21.95 16.03
CA MET A 378 29.49 -22.90 17.09
C MET A 378 30.61 -23.91 17.36
N GLU A 379 31.34 -24.36 16.34
CA GLU A 379 32.56 -25.21 16.51
C GLU A 379 33.60 -24.50 17.39
N HIS A 380 33.82 -23.20 17.17
CA HIS A 380 34.79 -22.44 17.95
C HIS A 380 34.22 -22.00 19.32
N HIS A 381 32.93 -21.97 19.48
CA HIS A 381 32.25 -21.48 20.67
C HIS A 381 31.06 -22.38 21.09
N PRO A 382 31.29 -23.67 21.44
CA PRO A 382 30.22 -24.64 21.70
C PRO A 382 29.30 -24.30 22.89
N LYS A 383 29.68 -23.31 23.68
CA LYS A 383 28.87 -22.86 24.84
C LYS A 383 27.62 -22.04 24.44
N TYR A 384 27.52 -21.55 23.21
CA TYR A 384 26.42 -20.70 22.76
C TYR A 384 25.40 -21.48 21.95
N THR A 385 24.79 -22.50 22.52
CA THR A 385 23.86 -23.42 21.87
C THR A 385 22.57 -22.80 21.39
N ASP A 386 22.21 -21.61 21.91
CA ASP A 386 21.02 -20.84 21.52
C ASP A 386 21.27 -19.83 20.38
N MET A 387 22.45 -19.86 19.76
CA MET A 387 22.72 -19.13 18.53
C MET A 387 21.92 -19.73 17.37
N ASN A 388 21.46 -18.86 16.47
CA ASN A 388 20.78 -19.24 15.25
C ASN A 388 21.06 -18.24 14.13
N GLU A 389 20.68 -18.60 12.89
CA GLU A 389 20.89 -17.76 11.71
C GLU A 389 20.30 -16.35 11.85
N HIS A 390 19.14 -16.21 12.49
CA HIS A 390 18.51 -14.89 12.69
C HIS A 390 19.34 -13.97 13.59
N LYS A 391 19.90 -14.51 14.67
CA LYS A 391 20.78 -13.72 15.56
C LYS A 391 22.06 -13.32 14.83
N ILE A 392 22.65 -14.22 14.04
CA ILE A 392 23.84 -13.92 13.22
C ILE A 392 23.51 -12.84 12.18
N LYS A 393 22.40 -13.00 11.47
CA LYS A 393 21.92 -12.01 10.49
C LYS A 393 21.76 -10.62 11.12
N ASP A 394 21.10 -10.54 12.26
CA ASP A 394 20.88 -9.29 12.98
C ASP A 394 22.22 -8.63 13.40
N MET A 395 23.19 -9.42 13.85
CA MET A 395 24.52 -8.93 14.21
C MET A 395 25.31 -8.45 12.99
N ILE A 396 25.31 -9.20 11.88
CA ILE A 396 26.00 -8.79 10.64
C ILE A 396 25.41 -7.47 10.16
N GLN A 397 24.10 -7.39 10.01
CA GLN A 397 23.43 -6.18 9.52
C GLN A 397 23.63 -4.96 10.42
N TYR A 398 23.89 -5.17 11.70
CA TYR A 398 24.08 -4.07 12.63
C TYR A 398 25.54 -3.63 12.77
N TYR A 399 26.45 -4.59 12.95
CA TYR A 399 27.85 -4.29 13.22
C TYR A 399 28.69 -4.10 11.95
N TYR A 400 28.25 -4.70 10.83
CA TYR A 400 28.92 -4.70 9.53
C TYR A 400 27.97 -4.29 8.40
N PRO A 401 27.43 -3.07 8.44
CA PRO A 401 26.37 -2.61 7.52
C PRO A 401 26.84 -2.52 6.05
N GLU A 402 28.16 -2.48 5.81
CA GLU A 402 28.79 -2.52 4.49
C GLU A 402 28.76 -3.89 3.83
N THR A 403 28.45 -4.94 4.60
CA THR A 403 28.41 -6.33 4.10
C THR A 403 27.15 -6.55 3.27
N VAL A 404 27.34 -7.01 2.03
CA VAL A 404 26.22 -7.36 1.14
C VAL A 404 25.63 -8.69 1.58
N LEU A 405 24.40 -8.65 2.08
CA LEU A 405 23.65 -9.82 2.54
C LEU A 405 22.36 -9.95 1.72
N GLU A 406 22.30 -10.95 0.86
CA GLU A 406 21.12 -11.27 0.06
C GLU A 406 20.51 -12.60 0.49
N ASN A 407 19.26 -12.59 0.92
CA ASN A 407 18.58 -13.75 1.51
C ASN A 407 19.36 -14.38 2.67
N ARG A 408 20.11 -15.46 2.38
CA ARG A 408 20.94 -16.22 3.32
C ARG A 408 22.42 -16.11 3.02
N PHE A 409 22.81 -15.40 1.94
CA PHE A 409 24.18 -15.38 1.44
C PHE A 409 24.87 -14.06 1.74
N VAL A 410 26.03 -14.13 2.34
CA VAL A 410 26.95 -13.02 2.60
C VAL A 410 27.97 -13.00 1.47
N HIS A 411 27.85 -12.01 0.58
CA HIS A 411 28.65 -11.92 -0.64
C HIS A 411 30.02 -11.30 -0.38
N HIS A 412 30.99 -11.68 -1.22
CA HIS A 412 32.37 -11.18 -1.21
C HIS A 412 33.08 -11.39 0.13
N LYS A 413 32.76 -12.48 0.82
CA LYS A 413 33.39 -12.86 2.08
C LYS A 413 33.91 -14.27 2.03
N GLY A 414 35.12 -14.49 2.60
CA GLY A 414 35.73 -15.78 2.85
C GLY A 414 35.95 -16.00 4.34
N CYS A 415 36.26 -17.24 4.74
CA CYS A 415 36.58 -17.59 6.12
C CYS A 415 37.94 -18.28 6.19
N LEU A 416 38.80 -17.82 7.08
CA LEU A 416 40.13 -18.42 7.30
C LEU A 416 40.08 -19.84 7.87
N LEU A 417 38.95 -20.21 8.47
CA LEU A 417 38.75 -21.53 9.09
C LEU A 417 38.32 -22.60 8.10
N TRP A 418 37.89 -22.21 6.90
CA TRP A 418 37.33 -23.13 5.93
C TRP A 418 37.69 -22.77 4.50
N ASN A 419 38.48 -23.67 3.84
CA ASN A 419 38.79 -23.56 2.42
C ASN A 419 37.80 -24.39 1.61
N LYS A 420 36.68 -23.80 1.21
CA LYS A 420 35.61 -24.45 0.44
C LYS A 420 36.09 -25.16 -0.82
N LYS A 421 37.05 -24.58 -1.54
CA LYS A 421 37.57 -25.16 -2.79
C LYS A 421 38.34 -26.45 -2.54
N GLU A 422 39.15 -26.46 -1.49
CA GLU A 422 39.91 -27.65 -1.13
C GLU A 422 39.01 -28.74 -0.53
N ASP A 423 38.05 -28.35 0.29
CA ASP A 423 37.08 -29.26 0.87
C ASP A 423 36.20 -29.93 -0.21
N LEU A 424 35.66 -29.13 -1.15
CA LEU A 424 34.94 -29.67 -2.30
C LEU A 424 35.82 -30.60 -3.17
N ARG A 425 37.09 -30.24 -3.38
CA ARG A 425 38.02 -31.07 -4.13
C ARG A 425 38.25 -32.43 -3.45
N LEU A 426 38.43 -32.43 -2.13
CA LEU A 426 38.60 -33.64 -1.34
C LEU A 426 37.32 -34.51 -1.35
N PHE A 427 36.17 -33.87 -1.22
CA PHE A 427 34.87 -34.54 -1.31
C PHE A 427 34.69 -35.22 -2.68
N MET A 428 34.92 -34.51 -3.78
CA MET A 428 34.82 -35.06 -5.15
C MET A 428 35.82 -36.25 -5.38
N LEU A 429 36.97 -36.25 -4.71
CA LEU A 429 37.92 -37.34 -4.78
C LEU A 429 37.50 -38.58 -3.96
N SER A 430 36.71 -38.39 -2.93
CA SER A 430 36.25 -39.43 -2.00
C SER A 430 34.91 -40.06 -2.35
N THR A 431 34.11 -39.41 -3.17
CA THR A 431 32.73 -39.83 -3.52
C THR A 431 32.68 -40.39 -4.93
N PRO A 432 32.24 -41.65 -5.13
CA PRO A 432 32.05 -42.21 -6.48
C PRO A 432 30.94 -41.46 -7.21
N CYS A 433 31.18 -41.10 -8.45
CA CYS A 433 30.42 -40.18 -9.28
C CYS A 433 29.14 -40.82 -9.86
N GLU A 434 28.10 -41.12 -9.09
CA GLU A 434 26.81 -41.64 -9.61
C GLU A 434 25.56 -40.92 -9.11
N GLU A 435 25.67 -39.94 -8.20
CA GLU A 435 24.50 -39.17 -7.66
C GLU A 435 24.74 -37.67 -7.72
N ASP A 436 23.66 -36.91 -7.57
CA ASP A 436 23.69 -35.45 -7.61
C ASP A 436 24.63 -34.91 -6.51
N LEU A 437 25.85 -34.51 -6.92
CA LEU A 437 26.93 -34.08 -6.03
C LEU A 437 26.53 -32.90 -5.12
N TYR A 438 25.52 -32.10 -5.52
CA TYR A 438 25.08 -30.97 -4.74
C TYR A 438 24.24 -31.38 -3.52
N GLU A 439 23.39 -32.40 -3.65
CA GLU A 439 22.59 -32.91 -2.52
C GLU A 439 23.42 -33.71 -1.50
N THR A 440 24.55 -34.24 -1.94
CA THR A 440 25.42 -35.11 -1.10
C THR A 440 26.51 -34.34 -0.37
N TYR A 441 26.94 -33.18 -0.87
CA TYR A 441 27.94 -32.29 -0.24
C TYR A 441 27.29 -31.34 0.77
#